data_f9f63896a285141dede7a64fb55661c8
#
_entry.id   f9f63896a285141dede7a64fb55661c8
#
_cell.length_a   1.000
_cell.length_b   1.000
_cell.length_c   1.000
_cell.angle_alpha   90.00
_cell.angle_beta   90.00
_cell.angle_gamma   90.00
#
_symmetry.space_group_name_H-M   'P 1'
#
loop_
_entity.id
_entity.type
_entity.pdbx_description
1 polymer ?
#
loop_
_entity_poly.entity_id
_entity_poly.type
_entity_poly.pdbx_seq_one_letter_code
_entity_poly.pdbx_strand_id
1 'polypeptide(L)'
;MDITPQVGREILGYVSKLSPNARKYRDGKQASLQELVKLSQKVEPDSTLTPQTQSRILKHMQQFLDWCVQEGELEANPWAHLRVRDRPDVTPHQVLTDEQVVTLLKAKDRVLSGALLFGLLTGMRSGEICGLMAEDVIAKGNLGRFIHIRPNAIRQLKSKAAEREVPLHDKIEQLLDTSLPKQGRLFPDLTVDRVVKAYANLRQRHPELHGTVFHSTRKWFITQCERTGVPEHYTASLVGHHSARSANKLTYGLYSAGITDEQKRGIVDGVRLPQA
;
A
#
# COMPACT_ATOMS: atom_id res chain seq x y z
N MET A 1 15.39 0.55 -36.39
CA MET A 1 14.88 -0.78 -35.89
C MET A 1 13.38 -0.59 -35.72
N ASP A 2 12.61 -1.33 -36.49
CA ASP A 2 11.14 -1.13 -36.50
C ASP A 2 10.52 -1.73 -35.24
N ILE A 3 9.65 -0.99 -34.60
CA ILE A 3 8.91 -1.45 -33.41
C ILE A 3 7.75 -2.33 -33.87
N THR A 4 8.01 -3.62 -34.07
CA THR A 4 6.99 -4.59 -34.53
C THR A 4 6.41 -5.40 -33.36
N PRO A 5 5.24 -6.05 -33.51
CA PRO A 5 4.73 -6.98 -32.52
C PRO A 5 5.70 -8.15 -32.21
N GLN A 6 6.53 -8.55 -33.18
CA GLN A 6 7.55 -9.59 -33.00
C GLN A 6 8.62 -9.14 -32.01
N VAL A 7 9.15 -7.93 -32.17
CA VAL A 7 10.11 -7.32 -31.23
C VAL A 7 9.52 -7.24 -29.82
N GLY A 8 8.23 -6.89 -29.69
CA GLY A 8 7.56 -6.88 -28.39
C GLY A 8 7.48 -8.26 -27.74
N ARG A 9 7.22 -9.32 -28.49
CA ARG A 9 7.24 -10.71 -27.99
C ARG A 9 8.65 -11.15 -27.55
N GLU A 10 9.68 -10.79 -28.30
CA GLU A 10 11.07 -11.08 -27.95
C GLU A 10 11.47 -10.40 -26.64
N ILE A 11 11.13 -9.10 -26.49
CA ILE A 11 11.39 -8.36 -25.25
C ILE A 11 10.67 -9.02 -24.07
N LEU A 12 9.40 -9.42 -24.22
CA LEU A 12 8.67 -10.14 -23.18
C LEU A 12 9.34 -11.48 -22.84
N GLY A 13 9.89 -12.18 -23.84
CA GLY A 13 10.68 -13.39 -23.64
C GLY A 13 11.95 -13.16 -22.81
N TYR A 14 12.61 -12.02 -22.96
CA TYR A 14 13.71 -11.62 -22.07
C TYR A 14 13.20 -11.22 -20.67
N VAL A 15 12.15 -10.42 -20.60
CA VAL A 15 11.57 -9.96 -19.32
C VAL A 15 11.13 -11.14 -18.44
N SER A 16 10.57 -12.20 -19.04
CA SER A 16 10.15 -13.40 -18.30
C SER A 16 11.29 -14.16 -17.62
N LYS A 17 12.52 -13.96 -18.07
CA LYS A 17 13.74 -14.62 -17.54
C LYS A 17 14.52 -13.75 -16.55
N LEU A 18 14.07 -12.51 -16.27
CA LEU A 18 14.76 -11.61 -15.34
C LEU A 18 14.47 -11.97 -13.88
N SER A 19 15.51 -11.96 -13.05
CA SER A 19 15.35 -11.93 -11.60
C SER A 19 14.82 -10.57 -11.13
N PRO A 20 13.97 -10.51 -10.06
CA PRO A 20 13.56 -9.27 -9.41
C PRO A 20 14.71 -8.40 -8.93
N ASN A 21 15.87 -9.01 -8.72
CA ASN A 21 17.07 -8.36 -8.20
C ASN A 21 18.10 -8.02 -9.29
N ALA A 22 17.86 -8.32 -10.56
CA ALA A 22 18.84 -8.20 -11.65
C ALA A 22 19.58 -6.85 -11.67
N ARG A 23 18.87 -5.72 -11.47
CA ARG A 23 19.47 -4.38 -11.41
C ARG A 23 20.19 -4.05 -10.09
N LYS A 24 20.02 -4.86 -9.04
CA LYS A 24 20.71 -4.69 -7.75
C LYS A 24 22.10 -5.30 -7.73
N TYR A 25 22.41 -6.21 -8.65
CA TYR A 25 23.74 -6.77 -8.78
C TYR A 25 24.72 -5.70 -9.23
N ARG A 26 25.99 -5.81 -8.78
CA ARG A 26 27.03 -4.85 -9.10
C ARG A 26 27.13 -4.60 -10.62
N ASP A 27 27.16 -5.68 -11.40
CA ASP A 27 27.29 -5.64 -12.85
C ASP A 27 25.97 -5.37 -13.59
N GLY A 28 24.84 -5.37 -12.86
CA GLY A 28 23.51 -5.17 -13.43
C GLY A 28 23.08 -3.72 -13.63
N LYS A 29 23.82 -2.74 -13.04
CA LYS A 29 23.37 -1.33 -13.04
C LYS A 29 23.33 -0.71 -14.43
N GLN A 30 24.29 -1.02 -15.28
CA GLN A 30 24.40 -0.48 -16.66
C GLN A 30 24.27 -1.56 -17.73
N ALA A 31 23.96 -2.80 -17.34
CA ALA A 31 23.84 -3.93 -18.24
C ALA A 31 22.65 -3.78 -19.20
N SER A 32 22.84 -4.22 -20.44
CA SER A 32 21.76 -4.40 -21.42
C SER A 32 20.73 -5.44 -20.95
N LEU A 33 19.57 -5.49 -21.60
CA LEU A 33 18.53 -6.47 -21.25
C LEU A 33 19.03 -7.92 -21.38
N GLN A 34 19.81 -8.21 -22.42
CA GLN A 34 20.37 -9.56 -22.65
C GLN A 34 21.40 -9.93 -21.59
N GLU A 35 22.28 -9.01 -21.19
CA GLU A 35 23.25 -9.22 -20.12
C GLU A 35 22.56 -9.41 -18.77
N LEU A 36 21.49 -8.65 -18.49
CA LEU A 36 20.67 -8.84 -17.30
C LEU A 36 20.04 -10.23 -17.23
N VAL A 37 19.58 -10.77 -18.35
CA VAL A 37 19.06 -12.15 -18.40
C VAL A 37 20.15 -13.17 -18.08
N LYS A 38 21.33 -13.04 -18.71
CA LYS A 38 22.47 -13.93 -18.42
C LYS A 38 22.88 -13.85 -16.94
N LEU A 39 22.94 -12.65 -16.38
CA LEU A 39 23.25 -12.40 -14.98
C LEU A 39 22.20 -13.01 -14.04
N SER A 40 20.91 -12.85 -14.36
CA SER A 40 19.80 -13.43 -13.59
C SER A 40 19.89 -14.95 -13.54
N GLN A 41 20.09 -15.58 -14.68
CA GLN A 41 20.22 -17.02 -14.78
C GLN A 41 21.45 -17.58 -14.05
N LYS A 42 22.54 -16.80 -13.99
CA LYS A 42 23.78 -17.18 -13.28
C LYS A 42 23.63 -17.06 -11.75
N VAL A 43 22.95 -16.02 -11.26
CA VAL A 43 22.93 -15.68 -9.82
C VAL A 43 21.67 -16.21 -9.12
N GLU A 44 20.52 -16.16 -9.77
CA GLU A 44 19.23 -16.61 -9.21
C GLU A 44 18.41 -17.34 -10.29
N PRO A 45 18.84 -18.56 -10.71
CA PRO A 45 18.22 -19.28 -11.84
C PRO A 45 16.71 -19.55 -11.63
N ASP A 46 16.29 -19.79 -10.39
CA ASP A 46 14.91 -20.16 -10.04
C ASP A 46 14.04 -18.94 -9.65
N SER A 47 14.62 -17.73 -9.67
CA SER A 47 13.93 -16.51 -9.28
C SER A 47 13.65 -15.63 -10.48
N THR A 48 12.43 -15.68 -11.01
CA THR A 48 12.01 -14.85 -12.15
C THR A 48 10.93 -13.83 -11.76
N LEU A 49 10.79 -12.77 -12.58
CA LEU A 49 9.72 -11.79 -12.43
C LEU A 49 8.35 -12.49 -12.53
N THR A 50 7.48 -12.19 -11.57
CA THR A 50 6.11 -12.71 -11.61
C THR A 50 5.36 -12.24 -12.86
N PRO A 51 4.43 -13.04 -13.41
CA PRO A 51 3.61 -12.64 -14.56
C PRO A 51 2.89 -11.31 -14.38
N GLN A 52 2.53 -10.93 -13.14
CA GLN A 52 1.99 -9.62 -12.83
C GLN A 52 2.98 -8.49 -13.05
N THR A 53 4.24 -8.68 -12.61
CA THR A 53 5.30 -7.69 -12.82
C THR A 53 5.60 -7.56 -14.30
N GLN A 54 5.64 -8.67 -15.03
CA GLN A 54 5.80 -8.69 -16.49
C GLN A 54 4.64 -7.92 -17.17
N SER A 55 3.38 -8.17 -16.77
CA SER A 55 2.20 -7.46 -17.29
C SER A 55 2.26 -5.96 -17.02
N ARG A 56 2.76 -5.55 -15.84
CA ARG A 56 2.93 -4.14 -15.50
C ARG A 56 4.00 -3.48 -16.37
N ILE A 57 5.11 -4.17 -16.61
CA ILE A 57 6.17 -3.69 -17.52
C ILE A 57 5.59 -3.51 -18.92
N LEU A 58 4.91 -4.53 -19.47
CA LEU A 58 4.27 -4.45 -20.78
C LEU A 58 3.28 -3.27 -20.85
N LYS A 59 2.45 -3.08 -19.82
CA LYS A 59 1.50 -1.97 -19.78
C LYS A 59 2.19 -0.60 -19.86
N HIS A 60 3.31 -0.42 -19.17
CA HIS A 60 4.06 0.84 -19.25
C HIS A 60 4.65 1.05 -20.63
N MET A 61 5.14 -0.01 -21.30
CA MET A 61 5.62 0.07 -22.66
C MET A 61 4.49 0.41 -23.64
N GLN A 62 3.32 -0.21 -23.48
CA GLN A 62 2.13 0.11 -24.27
C GLN A 62 1.71 1.58 -24.08
N GLN A 63 1.69 2.07 -22.83
CA GLN A 63 1.37 3.48 -22.56
C GLN A 63 2.36 4.45 -23.21
N PHE A 64 3.64 4.11 -23.24
CA PHE A 64 4.65 4.91 -23.95
C PHE A 64 4.39 4.92 -25.46
N LEU A 65 4.07 3.77 -26.06
CA LEU A 65 3.74 3.70 -27.50
C LEU A 65 2.42 4.41 -27.83
N ASP A 66 1.42 4.35 -26.94
CA ASP A 66 0.19 5.12 -27.07
C ASP A 66 0.47 6.64 -27.05
N TRP A 67 1.40 7.08 -26.19
CA TRP A 67 1.86 8.45 -26.19
C TRP A 67 2.57 8.83 -27.50
N CYS A 68 3.45 7.96 -28.04
CA CYS A 68 4.07 8.18 -29.36
C CYS A 68 3.03 8.34 -30.49
N VAL A 69 1.91 7.60 -30.42
CA VAL A 69 0.79 7.77 -31.38
C VAL A 69 0.13 9.14 -31.20
N GLN A 70 -0.08 9.59 -29.96
CA GLN A 70 -0.66 10.91 -29.66
C GLN A 70 0.23 12.07 -30.14
N GLU A 71 1.56 11.90 -30.07
CA GLU A 71 2.54 12.89 -30.56
C GLU A 71 2.76 12.81 -32.09
N GLY A 72 2.11 11.86 -32.78
CA GLY A 72 2.24 11.70 -34.24
C GLY A 72 3.51 10.97 -34.70
N GLU A 73 4.28 10.39 -33.76
CA GLU A 73 5.50 9.64 -34.05
C GLU A 73 5.22 8.21 -34.58
N LEU A 74 4.02 7.71 -34.33
CA LEU A 74 3.53 6.40 -34.78
C LEU A 74 2.08 6.53 -35.28
N GLU A 75 1.76 5.80 -36.33
CA GLU A 75 0.37 5.73 -36.83
C GLU A 75 -0.54 4.92 -35.89
N ALA A 76 -0.02 3.85 -35.28
CA ALA A 76 -0.72 2.98 -34.35
C ALA A 76 0.24 2.33 -33.38
N ASN A 77 -0.25 1.93 -32.19
CA ASN A 77 0.53 1.19 -31.22
C ASN A 77 0.68 -0.28 -31.64
N PRO A 78 1.88 -0.72 -32.11
CA PRO A 78 2.07 -2.09 -32.59
C PRO A 78 1.99 -3.15 -31.47
N TRP A 79 2.01 -2.75 -30.21
CA TRP A 79 1.95 -3.67 -29.06
C TRP A 79 0.59 -3.63 -28.34
N ALA A 80 -0.42 -2.93 -28.82
CA ALA A 80 -1.71 -2.78 -28.18
C ALA A 80 -2.38 -4.13 -27.81
N HIS A 81 -2.19 -5.15 -28.64
CA HIS A 81 -2.78 -6.48 -28.46
C HIS A 81 -1.86 -7.50 -27.77
N LEU A 82 -0.61 -7.12 -27.43
CA LEU A 82 0.27 -8.03 -26.70
C LEU A 82 -0.26 -8.28 -25.28
N ARG A 83 -0.09 -9.51 -24.83
CA ARG A 83 -0.46 -9.96 -23.48
C ARG A 83 0.62 -10.89 -22.94
N VAL A 84 0.82 -10.83 -21.62
CA VAL A 84 1.63 -11.85 -20.93
C VAL A 84 0.77 -13.10 -20.80
N ARG A 85 1.30 -14.25 -21.28
CA ARG A 85 0.66 -15.55 -21.14
C ARG A 85 0.78 -16.06 -19.71
N ASP A 86 -0.08 -17.00 -19.36
CA ASP A 86 -0.04 -17.74 -18.08
C ASP A 86 -0.04 -16.83 -16.83
N ARG A 87 -0.94 -15.87 -16.83
CA ARG A 87 -1.16 -15.01 -15.66
C ARG A 87 -1.93 -15.79 -14.59
N PRO A 88 -1.26 -16.37 -13.57
CA PRO A 88 -1.97 -17.04 -12.51
C PRO A 88 -2.84 -16.05 -11.76
N ASP A 89 -3.95 -16.52 -11.24
CA ASP A 89 -4.79 -15.74 -10.35
C ASP A 89 -3.96 -15.29 -9.15
N VAL A 90 -4.05 -13.99 -8.85
CA VAL A 90 -3.36 -13.43 -7.70
C VAL A 90 -4.13 -13.83 -6.46
N THR A 91 -3.52 -14.64 -5.62
CA THR A 91 -4.04 -14.84 -4.29
C THR A 91 -3.85 -13.56 -3.47
N PRO A 92 -4.91 -12.81 -3.17
CA PRO A 92 -4.77 -11.59 -2.39
C PRO A 92 -4.31 -11.94 -0.97
N HIS A 93 -3.46 -11.10 -0.39
CA HIS A 93 -3.11 -11.24 1.02
C HIS A 93 -4.37 -11.32 1.88
N GLN A 94 -4.34 -12.20 2.87
CA GLN A 94 -5.48 -12.46 3.75
C GLN A 94 -5.79 -11.27 4.66
N VAL A 95 -7.04 -11.19 5.10
CA VAL A 95 -7.44 -10.34 6.23
C VAL A 95 -6.96 -11.01 7.51
N LEU A 96 -6.52 -10.24 8.50
CA LEU A 96 -6.17 -10.78 9.81
C LEU A 96 -7.41 -11.32 10.53
N THR A 97 -7.27 -12.46 11.19
CA THR A 97 -8.24 -12.89 12.21
C THR A 97 -7.98 -12.16 13.53
N ASP A 98 -8.91 -12.21 14.46
CA ASP A 98 -8.76 -11.59 15.77
C ASP A 98 -7.64 -12.26 16.58
N GLU A 99 -7.45 -13.57 16.47
CA GLU A 99 -6.35 -14.33 17.08
C GLU A 99 -5.00 -13.89 16.51
N GLN A 100 -4.93 -13.66 15.21
CA GLN A 100 -3.71 -13.14 14.57
C GLN A 100 -3.39 -11.72 15.03
N VAL A 101 -4.40 -10.87 15.25
CA VAL A 101 -4.21 -9.54 15.85
C VAL A 101 -3.67 -9.66 17.26
N VAL A 102 -4.21 -10.56 18.09
CA VAL A 102 -3.69 -10.84 19.43
C VAL A 102 -2.22 -11.27 19.38
N THR A 103 -1.87 -12.19 18.48
CA THR A 103 -0.48 -12.62 18.27
C THR A 103 0.43 -11.44 17.92
N LEU A 104 0.02 -10.58 16.98
CA LEU A 104 0.79 -9.38 16.59
C LEU A 104 1.03 -8.43 17.77
N LEU A 105 0.01 -8.20 18.59
CA LEU A 105 0.11 -7.30 19.75
C LEU A 105 0.95 -7.90 20.87
N LYS A 106 0.82 -9.22 21.15
CA LYS A 106 1.61 -9.95 22.15
C LYS A 106 3.09 -10.05 21.79
N ALA A 107 3.42 -10.08 20.50
CA ALA A 107 4.81 -10.18 20.03
C ALA A 107 5.68 -8.99 20.46
N LYS A 108 5.10 -7.83 20.80
CA LYS A 108 5.79 -6.61 21.28
C LYS A 108 7.02 -6.27 20.44
N ASP A 109 6.92 -6.43 19.12
CA ASP A 109 8.03 -6.15 18.21
C ASP A 109 8.41 -4.67 18.28
N ARG A 110 9.67 -4.38 18.60
CA ARG A 110 10.16 -3.01 18.85
C ARG A 110 9.99 -2.07 17.64
N VAL A 111 10.01 -2.62 16.44
CA VAL A 111 9.87 -1.84 15.21
C VAL A 111 8.39 -1.61 14.85
N LEU A 112 7.55 -2.62 15.11
CA LEU A 112 6.17 -2.65 14.62
C LEU A 112 5.13 -2.16 15.62
N SER A 113 5.37 -2.25 16.94
CA SER A 113 4.30 -2.10 17.95
C SER A 113 3.50 -0.80 17.79
N GLY A 114 4.15 0.35 17.64
CA GLY A 114 3.45 1.61 17.40
C GLY A 114 2.75 1.64 16.03
N ALA A 115 3.44 1.21 14.98
CA ALA A 115 2.90 1.20 13.62
C ALA A 115 1.70 0.24 13.48
N LEU A 116 1.69 -0.89 14.19
CA LEU A 116 0.56 -1.83 14.21
C LEU A 116 -0.70 -1.17 14.77
N LEU A 117 -0.61 -0.42 15.87
CA LEU A 117 -1.76 0.29 16.43
C LEU A 117 -2.35 1.29 15.42
N PHE A 118 -1.50 2.08 14.75
CA PHE A 118 -1.97 2.97 13.69
C PHE A 118 -2.63 2.21 12.54
N GLY A 119 -2.02 1.11 12.08
CA GLY A 119 -2.59 0.30 11.00
C GLY A 119 -3.94 -0.33 11.35
N LEU A 120 -4.08 -0.86 12.58
CA LEU A 120 -5.28 -1.54 13.08
C LEU A 120 -6.41 -0.58 13.46
N LEU A 121 -6.10 0.61 13.97
CA LEU A 121 -7.09 1.51 14.54
C LEU A 121 -7.43 2.73 13.66
N THR A 122 -6.70 2.93 12.57
CA THR A 122 -6.95 4.02 11.61
C THR A 122 -7.03 3.55 10.16
N GLY A 123 -6.65 2.32 9.89
CA GLY A 123 -6.55 1.78 8.53
C GLY A 123 -5.50 2.48 7.66
N MET A 124 -4.52 3.18 8.20
CA MET A 124 -3.46 3.87 7.44
C MET A 124 -2.56 2.89 6.70
N ARG A 125 -1.99 3.33 5.58
CA ARG A 125 -0.94 2.61 4.85
C ARG A 125 0.40 2.74 5.54
N SER A 126 1.29 1.75 5.39
CA SER A 126 2.65 1.81 5.97
C SER A 126 3.41 3.09 5.60
N GLY A 127 3.32 3.54 4.34
CA GLY A 127 3.96 4.79 3.92
C GLY A 127 3.35 6.04 4.58
N GLU A 128 2.05 6.04 4.85
CA GLU A 128 1.40 7.13 5.59
C GLU A 128 1.90 7.16 7.04
N ILE A 129 1.96 6.00 7.71
CA ILE A 129 2.45 5.87 9.09
C ILE A 129 3.93 6.28 9.20
N CYS A 130 4.79 5.76 8.31
CA CYS A 130 6.21 6.09 8.31
C CYS A 130 6.50 7.58 8.09
N GLY A 131 5.59 8.27 7.42
CA GLY A 131 5.72 9.70 7.13
C GLY A 131 4.99 10.63 8.10
N LEU A 132 4.49 10.12 9.25
CA LEU A 132 3.81 10.95 10.23
C LEU A 132 4.76 11.90 10.97
N MET A 133 4.31 13.13 11.09
CA MET A 133 4.97 14.19 11.86
C MET A 133 4.13 14.51 13.10
N ALA A 134 4.76 15.02 14.16
CA ALA A 134 4.05 15.44 15.37
C ALA A 134 3.03 16.55 15.08
N GLU A 135 3.34 17.45 14.16
CA GLU A 135 2.45 18.51 13.68
C GLU A 135 1.28 18.03 12.80
N ASP A 136 1.25 16.75 12.43
CA ASP A 136 0.08 16.13 11.80
C ASP A 136 -1.00 15.78 12.84
N VAL A 137 -0.67 15.80 14.14
CA VAL A 137 -1.63 15.59 15.24
C VAL A 137 -2.32 16.90 15.55
N ILE A 138 -3.62 16.95 15.36
CA ILE A 138 -4.45 18.14 15.58
C ILE A 138 -5.51 17.89 16.66
N ALA A 139 -5.72 18.86 17.55
CA ALA A 139 -6.77 18.80 18.54
C ALA A 139 -8.07 19.42 18.00
N LYS A 140 -9.20 18.74 18.21
CA LYS A 140 -10.53 19.20 17.78
C LYS A 140 -11.50 19.32 18.97
N GLY A 141 -11.11 20.08 19.97
CA GLY A 141 -11.92 20.35 21.15
C GLY A 141 -12.39 19.06 21.84
N ASN A 142 -13.69 18.93 22.04
CA ASN A 142 -14.34 17.78 22.69
C ASN A 142 -14.28 16.48 21.87
N LEU A 143 -13.91 16.55 20.60
CA LEU A 143 -13.74 15.38 19.75
C LEU A 143 -12.35 14.72 19.90
N GLY A 144 -11.46 15.26 20.77
CA GLY A 144 -10.14 14.71 21.00
C GLY A 144 -9.15 15.00 19.86
N ARG A 145 -8.16 14.13 19.68
CA ARG A 145 -7.12 14.31 18.68
C ARG A 145 -7.42 13.56 17.38
N PHE A 146 -6.99 14.16 16.29
CA PHE A 146 -7.06 13.62 14.94
C PHE A 146 -5.66 13.59 14.34
N ILE A 147 -5.44 12.72 13.37
CA ILE A 147 -4.24 12.74 12.53
C ILE A 147 -4.63 13.32 11.16
N HIS A 148 -3.95 14.37 10.73
CA HIS A 148 -4.10 14.94 9.40
C HIS A 148 -3.10 14.28 8.43
N ILE A 149 -3.61 13.39 7.59
CA ILE A 149 -2.83 12.71 6.57
C ILE A 149 -2.78 13.62 5.34
N ARG A 150 -1.66 14.32 5.15
CA ARG A 150 -1.42 15.32 4.10
C ARG A 150 -0.04 15.13 3.48
N PRO A 151 0.25 15.70 2.30
CA PRO A 151 1.62 15.79 1.81
C PRO A 151 2.51 16.55 2.79
N ASN A 152 3.74 16.10 2.97
CA ASN A 152 4.75 16.81 3.76
C ASN A 152 6.15 16.58 3.16
N ALA A 153 7.20 17.09 3.79
CA ALA A 153 8.57 17.03 3.27
C ALA A 153 9.08 15.59 2.98
N ILE A 154 8.52 14.59 3.66
CA ILE A 154 8.95 13.19 3.55
C ILE A 154 7.86 12.24 3.04
N ARG A 155 6.63 12.72 2.89
CA ARG A 155 5.48 11.92 2.46
C ARG A 155 4.76 12.58 1.30
N GLN A 156 4.72 11.88 0.16
CA GLN A 156 3.83 12.19 -0.94
C GLN A 156 2.57 11.33 -0.84
N LEU A 157 1.42 11.90 -1.17
CA LEU A 157 0.17 11.15 -1.25
C LEU A 157 -0.04 10.61 -2.67
N LYS A 158 -0.55 9.38 -2.76
CA LYS A 158 -0.81 8.72 -4.04
C LYS A 158 -1.91 9.42 -4.86
N SER A 159 -2.81 10.14 -4.20
CA SER A 159 -3.92 10.86 -4.82
C SER A 159 -4.44 11.95 -3.87
N LYS A 160 -5.13 12.97 -4.40
CA LYS A 160 -5.78 14.01 -3.60
C LYS A 160 -6.80 13.43 -2.59
N ALA A 161 -7.51 12.35 -2.96
CA ALA A 161 -8.45 11.68 -2.04
C ALA A 161 -7.78 10.97 -0.86
N ALA A 162 -6.46 10.80 -0.89
CA ALA A 162 -5.73 10.26 0.25
C ALA A 162 -5.53 11.29 1.38
N GLU A 163 -5.66 12.60 1.09
CA GLU A 163 -5.66 13.66 2.10
C GLU A 163 -6.94 13.59 2.92
N ARG A 164 -6.79 13.46 4.22
CA ARG A 164 -7.90 13.25 5.15
C ARG A 164 -7.49 13.42 6.59
N GLU A 165 -8.49 13.59 7.44
CA GLU A 165 -8.34 13.59 8.88
C GLU A 165 -9.02 12.36 9.47
N VAL A 166 -8.30 11.65 10.34
CA VAL A 166 -8.77 10.43 11.00
C VAL A 166 -8.68 10.63 12.51
N PRO A 167 -9.75 10.38 13.28
CA PRO A 167 -9.71 10.43 14.74
C PRO A 167 -8.68 9.41 15.30
N LEU A 168 -8.03 9.76 16.38
CA LEU A 168 -7.12 8.86 17.08
C LEU A 168 -7.87 8.10 18.17
N HIS A 169 -7.83 6.78 18.11
CA HIS A 169 -8.35 5.92 19.15
C HIS A 169 -7.56 6.09 20.45
N ASP A 170 -8.19 5.95 21.63
CA ASP A 170 -7.57 6.13 22.97
C ASP A 170 -6.23 5.41 23.12
N LYS A 171 -6.09 4.20 22.58
CA LYS A 171 -4.82 3.46 22.59
C LYS A 171 -3.69 4.16 21.86
N ILE A 172 -3.99 4.89 20.78
CA ILE A 172 -3.01 5.69 20.04
C ILE A 172 -2.75 7.00 20.79
N GLU A 173 -3.76 7.61 21.37
CA GLU A 173 -3.60 8.81 22.19
C GLU A 173 -2.68 8.54 23.39
N GLN A 174 -2.88 7.42 24.08
CA GLN A 174 -2.00 6.98 25.15
C GLN A 174 -0.54 6.79 24.66
N LEU A 175 -0.35 6.19 23.47
CA LEU A 175 0.99 6.00 22.89
C LEU A 175 1.65 7.36 22.56
N LEU A 176 0.89 8.33 22.04
CA LEU A 176 1.37 9.69 21.79
C LEU A 176 1.83 10.39 23.06
N ASP A 177 1.11 10.21 24.16
CA ASP A 177 1.42 10.87 25.42
C ASP A 177 2.63 10.29 26.13
N THR A 178 2.85 8.98 26.00
CA THR A 178 3.85 8.24 26.78
C THR A 178 5.13 7.95 26.02
N SER A 179 5.08 7.74 24.71
CA SER A 179 6.19 7.08 24.00
C SER A 179 6.60 7.72 22.68
N LEU A 180 5.75 8.53 22.05
CA LEU A 180 6.06 9.12 20.75
C LEU A 180 6.65 10.53 20.87
N PRO A 181 7.54 10.94 19.94
CA PRO A 181 8.11 12.28 19.89
C PRO A 181 7.04 13.37 19.81
N LYS A 182 7.29 14.49 20.50
CA LYS A 182 6.40 15.66 20.48
C LYS A 182 6.74 16.65 19.35
N GLN A 183 7.84 16.43 18.64
CA GLN A 183 8.29 17.24 17.52
C GLN A 183 8.92 16.36 16.44
N GLY A 184 8.85 16.80 15.20
CA GLY A 184 9.40 16.08 14.05
C GLY A 184 8.65 14.77 13.77
N ARG A 185 9.37 13.76 13.29
CA ARG A 185 8.75 12.47 12.90
C ARG A 185 8.27 11.70 14.12
N LEU A 186 7.03 11.21 14.08
CA LEU A 186 6.50 10.32 15.13
C LEU A 186 7.26 8.98 15.19
N PHE A 187 7.74 8.53 14.05
CA PHE A 187 8.54 7.29 13.91
C PHE A 187 9.87 7.60 13.20
N PRO A 188 10.87 8.17 13.91
CA PRO A 188 12.12 8.65 13.28
C PRO A 188 12.86 7.59 12.47
N ASP A 189 12.92 6.37 13.02
CA ASP A 189 13.68 5.26 12.44
C ASP A 189 12.85 4.32 11.56
N LEU A 190 11.56 4.62 11.37
CA LEU A 190 10.66 3.72 10.64
C LEU A 190 10.65 4.09 9.16
N THR A 191 10.94 3.09 8.32
CA THR A 191 10.78 3.16 6.86
C THR A 191 9.86 2.03 6.40
N VAL A 192 9.28 2.18 5.23
CA VAL A 192 8.41 1.12 4.65
C VAL A 192 9.16 -0.20 4.54
N ASP A 193 10.42 -0.18 4.12
CA ASP A 193 11.25 -1.39 4.02
C ASP A 193 11.49 -2.04 5.38
N ARG A 194 11.72 -1.24 6.44
CA ARG A 194 11.84 -1.78 7.81
C ARG A 194 10.56 -2.42 8.29
N VAL A 195 9.40 -1.80 8.03
CA VAL A 195 8.08 -2.36 8.35
C VAL A 195 7.87 -3.70 7.64
N VAL A 196 8.14 -3.76 6.33
CA VAL A 196 7.98 -4.98 5.53
C VAL A 196 8.89 -6.09 6.03
N LYS A 197 10.17 -5.80 6.29
CA LYS A 197 11.15 -6.76 6.80
C LYS A 197 10.79 -7.25 8.21
N ALA A 198 10.44 -6.33 9.13
CA ALA A 198 10.07 -6.69 10.49
C ALA A 198 8.81 -7.56 10.52
N TYR A 199 7.80 -7.25 9.69
CA TYR A 199 6.61 -8.09 9.57
C TYR A 199 6.92 -9.47 8.97
N ALA A 200 7.80 -9.54 7.96
CA ALA A 200 8.24 -10.82 7.40
C ALA A 200 8.95 -11.68 8.42
N ASN A 201 9.85 -11.10 9.23
CA ASN A 201 10.53 -11.80 10.31
C ASN A 201 9.55 -12.28 11.40
N LEU A 202 8.53 -11.45 11.72
CA LEU A 202 7.51 -11.83 12.67
C LEU A 202 6.70 -13.02 12.17
N ARG A 203 6.31 -13.00 10.90
CA ARG A 203 5.60 -14.10 10.22
C ARG A 203 6.41 -15.41 10.18
N GLN A 204 7.74 -15.34 10.10
CA GLN A 204 8.60 -16.54 10.18
C GLN A 204 8.58 -17.17 11.58
N ARG A 205 8.48 -16.34 12.61
CA ARG A 205 8.42 -16.80 14.02
C ARG A 205 6.99 -17.24 14.43
N HIS A 206 5.99 -16.80 13.69
CA HIS A 206 4.56 -17.04 13.95
C HIS A 206 3.88 -17.58 12.70
N PRO A 207 3.92 -18.92 12.47
CA PRO A 207 3.34 -19.55 11.26
C PRO A 207 1.85 -19.24 11.07
N GLU A 208 1.11 -18.99 12.15
CA GLU A 208 -0.29 -18.58 12.12
C GLU A 208 -0.52 -17.26 11.35
N LEU A 209 0.52 -16.44 11.14
CA LEU A 209 0.45 -15.21 10.34
C LEU A 209 0.69 -15.44 8.85
N HIS A 210 0.85 -16.69 8.39
CA HIS A 210 1.04 -16.99 6.97
C HIS A 210 -0.10 -16.41 6.12
N GLY A 211 0.20 -15.98 4.90
CA GLY A 211 -0.76 -15.34 4.00
C GLY A 211 -1.04 -13.87 4.30
N THR A 212 -0.56 -13.34 5.44
CA THR A 212 -0.75 -11.95 5.84
C THR A 212 0.50 -11.09 5.60
N VAL A 213 0.31 -9.79 5.55
CA VAL A 213 1.36 -8.76 5.45
C VAL A 213 0.97 -7.56 6.31
N PHE A 214 1.88 -6.61 6.51
CA PHE A 214 1.54 -5.40 7.30
C PHE A 214 0.25 -4.71 6.78
N HIS A 215 0.01 -4.68 5.47
CA HIS A 215 -1.22 -4.12 4.90
C HIS A 215 -2.50 -4.86 5.31
N SER A 216 -2.39 -6.09 5.84
CA SER A 216 -3.52 -6.84 6.40
C SER A 216 -4.12 -6.17 7.64
N THR A 217 -3.36 -5.30 8.35
CA THR A 217 -3.90 -4.47 9.45
C THR A 217 -4.99 -3.52 8.95
N ARG A 218 -4.76 -2.89 7.80
CA ARG A 218 -5.76 -2.02 7.17
C ARG A 218 -6.98 -2.81 6.66
N LYS A 219 -6.78 -4.01 6.14
CA LYS A 219 -7.88 -4.88 5.76
C LYS A 219 -8.73 -5.27 6.97
N TRP A 220 -8.08 -5.58 8.10
CA TRP A 220 -8.77 -5.86 9.35
C TRP A 220 -9.61 -4.65 9.82
N PHE A 221 -9.04 -3.44 9.83
CA PHE A 221 -9.79 -2.20 10.16
C PHE A 221 -11.05 -2.04 9.29
N ILE A 222 -10.91 -2.20 7.97
CA ILE A 222 -12.04 -2.11 7.03
C ILE A 222 -13.09 -3.16 7.36
N THR A 223 -12.67 -4.40 7.65
CA THR A 223 -13.56 -5.50 8.04
C THR A 223 -14.27 -5.22 9.37
N GLN A 224 -13.61 -4.59 10.36
CA GLN A 224 -14.28 -4.18 11.60
C GLN A 224 -15.34 -3.10 11.32
N CYS A 225 -15.06 -2.12 10.47
CA CYS A 225 -16.06 -1.16 10.05
C CYS A 225 -17.28 -1.83 9.40
N GLU A 226 -17.05 -2.78 8.48
CA GLU A 226 -18.11 -3.54 7.83
C GLU A 226 -18.95 -4.34 8.84
N ARG A 227 -18.30 -5.08 9.74
CA ARG A 227 -18.97 -5.90 10.78
C ARG A 227 -19.79 -5.08 11.78
N THR A 228 -19.41 -3.82 12.00
CA THR A 228 -20.15 -2.89 12.86
C THR A 228 -21.20 -2.08 12.10
N GLY A 229 -21.47 -2.41 10.83
CA GLY A 229 -22.52 -1.78 10.03
C GLY A 229 -22.16 -0.39 9.50
N VAL A 230 -20.89 -0.01 9.49
CA VAL A 230 -20.45 1.28 8.93
C VAL A 230 -20.62 1.28 7.40
N PRO A 231 -21.31 2.25 6.81
CA PRO A 231 -21.48 2.35 5.36
C PRO A 231 -20.13 2.38 4.62
N GLU A 232 -20.03 1.71 3.47
CA GLU A 232 -18.80 1.62 2.67
C GLU A 232 -18.15 2.97 2.40
N HIS A 233 -18.93 3.98 2.02
CA HIS A 233 -18.41 5.32 1.70
C HIS A 233 -17.85 6.05 2.92
N TYR A 234 -18.31 5.74 4.15
CA TYR A 234 -17.75 6.26 5.40
C TYR A 234 -16.39 5.63 5.66
N THR A 235 -16.31 4.29 5.56
CA THR A 235 -15.06 3.56 5.66
C THR A 235 -14.06 4.03 4.62
N ALA A 236 -14.49 4.19 3.36
CA ALA A 236 -13.65 4.69 2.27
C ALA A 236 -13.08 6.09 2.55
N SER A 237 -13.88 6.99 3.14
CA SER A 237 -13.44 8.32 3.55
C SER A 237 -12.33 8.25 4.62
N LEU A 238 -12.50 7.40 5.64
CA LEU A 238 -11.50 7.19 6.70
C LEU A 238 -10.20 6.62 6.17
N VAL A 239 -10.27 5.64 5.26
CA VAL A 239 -9.07 4.99 4.73
C VAL A 239 -8.48 5.69 3.49
N GLY A 240 -9.10 6.74 2.96
CA GLY A 240 -8.61 7.45 1.77
C GLY A 240 -8.61 6.57 0.52
N HIS A 241 -9.68 5.83 0.31
CA HIS A 241 -9.99 5.20 -0.96
C HIS A 241 -10.74 6.21 -1.84
N HIS A 242 -10.42 6.23 -3.14
CA HIS A 242 -11.42 6.63 -4.10
C HIS A 242 -12.53 5.58 -4.02
N SER A 243 -13.46 5.73 -3.11
CA SER A 243 -14.67 4.96 -3.27
C SER A 243 -15.32 5.43 -4.56
N ALA A 244 -15.85 4.52 -5.29
CA ALA A 244 -17.06 4.81 -6.00
C ALA A 244 -18.05 5.32 -4.92
N ARG A 245 -17.97 6.62 -4.59
CA ARG A 245 -19.01 7.30 -3.81
C ARG A 245 -20.28 7.13 -4.63
N SER A 246 -20.96 6.02 -4.40
CA SER A 246 -22.17 5.54 -5.08
C SER A 246 -22.07 5.40 -6.61
N ALA A 247 -22.84 4.49 -7.17
CA ALA A 247 -23.09 4.44 -8.63
C ALA A 247 -23.58 5.82 -9.15
N ASN A 248 -24.13 6.67 -8.28
CA ASN A 248 -24.51 8.04 -8.56
C ASN A 248 -23.44 9.02 -8.07
N LYS A 249 -22.42 9.25 -8.91
CA LYS A 249 -21.34 10.22 -8.67
C LYS A 249 -21.84 11.66 -8.44
N LEU A 250 -23.03 12.00 -8.91
CA LEU A 250 -23.64 13.33 -8.73
C LEU A 250 -24.03 13.57 -7.29
N THR A 251 -24.79 12.67 -6.65
CA THR A 251 -25.35 12.92 -5.32
C THR A 251 -24.27 13.01 -4.24
N TYR A 252 -23.36 12.04 -4.17
CA TYR A 252 -22.35 11.99 -3.12
C TYR A 252 -20.98 12.54 -3.53
N GLY A 253 -20.74 12.73 -4.81
CA GLY A 253 -19.48 13.29 -5.32
C GLY A 253 -19.47 14.80 -5.42
N LEU A 254 -20.62 15.40 -5.78
CA LEU A 254 -20.75 16.83 -6.04
C LEU A 254 -21.47 17.58 -4.92
N TYR A 255 -22.51 16.99 -4.33
CA TYR A 255 -23.41 17.66 -3.37
C TYR A 255 -23.17 17.30 -1.91
N SER A 256 -22.36 16.28 -1.60
CA SER A 256 -22.09 15.89 -0.21
C SER A 256 -20.79 16.50 0.29
N ALA A 257 -20.85 17.15 1.44
CA ALA A 257 -19.68 17.64 2.19
C ALA A 257 -18.84 16.49 2.80
N GLY A 258 -19.29 15.23 2.66
CA GLY A 258 -18.68 14.08 3.30
C GLY A 258 -19.25 13.78 4.68
N ILE A 259 -18.56 12.94 5.44
CA ILE A 259 -18.95 12.60 6.81
C ILE A 259 -18.37 13.61 7.81
N THR A 260 -19.12 13.88 8.88
CA THR A 260 -18.69 14.82 9.93
C THR A 260 -17.59 14.22 10.81
N ASP A 261 -16.90 15.06 11.56
CA ASP A 261 -15.83 14.59 12.47
C ASP A 261 -16.40 13.78 13.64
N GLU A 262 -17.62 14.08 14.09
CA GLU A 262 -18.36 13.27 15.09
C GLU A 262 -18.65 11.86 14.55
N GLN A 263 -19.09 11.77 13.31
CA GLN A 263 -19.34 10.49 12.66
C GLN A 263 -18.04 9.66 12.53
N LYS A 264 -16.94 10.32 12.11
CA LYS A 264 -15.62 9.67 12.06
C LYS A 264 -15.19 9.17 13.45
N ARG A 265 -15.38 10.00 14.48
CA ARG A 265 -15.05 9.67 15.89
C ARG A 265 -15.84 8.45 16.33
N GLY A 266 -17.16 8.45 16.17
CA GLY A 266 -18.00 7.30 16.52
C GLY A 266 -17.59 6.00 15.84
N ILE A 267 -17.14 6.06 14.58
CA ILE A 267 -16.66 4.88 13.86
C ILE A 267 -15.35 4.37 14.46
N VAL A 268 -14.35 5.23 14.68
CA VAL A 268 -13.05 4.83 15.22
C VAL A 268 -13.18 4.31 16.65
N ASP A 269 -14.00 4.94 17.48
CA ASP A 269 -14.28 4.50 18.85
C ASP A 269 -15.05 3.16 18.89
N GLY A 270 -15.77 2.84 17.82
CA GLY A 270 -16.45 1.55 17.66
C GLY A 270 -15.51 0.38 17.34
N VAL A 271 -14.28 0.65 16.86
CA VAL A 271 -13.30 -0.41 16.58
C VAL A 271 -12.71 -0.93 17.87
N ARG A 272 -12.89 -2.22 18.15
CA ARG A 272 -12.39 -2.89 19.36
C ARG A 272 -11.23 -3.81 19.02
N LEU A 273 -10.08 -3.60 19.65
CA LEU A 273 -9.00 -4.58 19.59
C LEU A 273 -9.43 -5.85 20.35
N PRO A 274 -9.15 -7.03 19.81
CA PRO A 274 -9.44 -8.28 20.51
C PRO A 274 -8.65 -8.35 21.82
N GLN A 275 -9.28 -8.91 22.86
CA GLN A 275 -8.64 -9.08 24.16
C GLN A 275 -7.57 -10.17 24.07
N ALA A 276 -6.44 -9.93 24.73
CA ALA A 276 -5.28 -10.83 24.74
C ALA A 276 -5.44 -11.94 25.78
#